data_0ab793dabcbce940ad1e23874bd0960c
#
_entry.id   0ab793dabcbce940ad1e23874bd0960c
#
_cell.length_a   1.000
_cell.length_b   1.000
_cell.length_c   1.000
_cell.angle_alpha   90.00
_cell.angle_beta   90.00
_cell.angle_gamma   90.00
#
_symmetry.space_group_name_H-M   'P 1'
#
loop_
_entity.id
_entity.type
_entity.pdbx_description
1 polymer ?
#
loop_
_entity_poly.entity_id
_entity_poly.type
_entity_poly.pdbx_seq_one_letter_code
_entity_poly.pdbx_strand_id
1 'polypeptide(L)'
;VFNFYIDIRAPGKGFEEFYKRVQKEGVHFVRGKVGEVERLTDNGDRRRLLVTVEDTLVGRVRKIPVDMLVLAVALEPAEGADELRKLLHLSCSSEGFFLEKHPKLAPVNTASDGIFVAGACQGPKDIPDTVAQADAAAAQALALIDHGVVEAEPNIAWVNEEVCSGCRVCVSLCPFDAITPDEEKQVAVIDPA
;
A
#
# COMPACT_ATOMS: atom_id res chain seq x y z
N VAL A 1 -14.45 -17.44 -20.05
CA VAL A 1 -13.50 -16.94 -19.03
C VAL A 1 -14.08 -17.18 -17.66
N PHE A 2 -13.26 -17.63 -16.70
CA PHE A 2 -13.63 -17.76 -15.30
C PHE A 2 -12.85 -16.75 -14.48
N ASN A 3 -13.54 -16.04 -13.58
CA ASN A 3 -12.95 -15.16 -12.59
C ASN A 3 -13.19 -15.78 -11.21
N PHE A 4 -12.13 -16.20 -10.52
CA PHE A 4 -12.18 -16.69 -9.16
C PHE A 4 -11.88 -15.54 -8.20
N TYR A 5 -12.79 -15.27 -7.27
CA TYR A 5 -12.70 -14.09 -6.41
C TYR A 5 -13.08 -14.40 -4.95
N ILE A 6 -12.55 -13.62 -4.04
CA ILE A 6 -12.95 -13.65 -2.63
C ILE A 6 -13.99 -12.56 -2.39
N ASP A 7 -13.71 -11.34 -2.85
CA ASP A 7 -14.58 -10.18 -2.76
C ASP A 7 -14.45 -9.34 -4.04
N ILE A 8 -15.56 -8.83 -4.57
CA ILE A 8 -15.58 -7.92 -5.71
C ILE A 8 -16.18 -6.60 -5.25
N ARG A 9 -15.45 -5.53 -5.51
CA ARG A 9 -15.88 -4.16 -5.30
C ARG A 9 -15.74 -3.38 -6.59
N ALA A 10 -16.76 -2.61 -6.93
CA ALA A 10 -16.81 -1.81 -8.15
C ALA A 10 -17.11 -0.34 -7.82
N PRO A 11 -16.26 0.36 -7.02
CA PRO A 11 -16.55 1.71 -6.53
C PRO A 11 -16.32 2.80 -7.56
N GLY A 12 -15.61 2.52 -8.66
CA GLY A 12 -15.30 3.49 -9.70
C GLY A 12 -16.52 3.78 -10.59
N LYS A 13 -16.51 4.96 -11.22
CA LYS A 13 -17.56 5.38 -12.15
C LYS A 13 -17.66 4.41 -13.34
N GLY A 14 -18.82 3.81 -13.53
CA GLY A 14 -19.09 2.86 -14.61
C GLY A 14 -18.57 1.43 -14.34
N PHE A 15 -17.95 1.13 -13.20
CA PHE A 15 -17.40 -0.19 -12.92
C PHE A 15 -18.48 -1.23 -12.62
N GLU A 16 -19.59 -0.84 -11.99
CA GLU A 16 -20.73 -1.72 -11.79
C GLU A 16 -21.41 -2.11 -13.11
N GLU A 17 -21.55 -1.16 -14.03
CA GLU A 17 -22.07 -1.40 -15.38
C GLU A 17 -21.13 -2.30 -16.18
N PHE A 18 -19.81 -2.10 -16.05
CA PHE A 18 -18.81 -2.96 -16.67
C PHE A 18 -18.92 -4.40 -16.13
N TYR A 19 -19.03 -4.58 -14.81
CA TYR A 19 -19.20 -5.89 -14.17
C TYR A 19 -20.44 -6.61 -14.71
N LYS A 20 -21.57 -5.93 -14.74
CA LYS A 20 -22.84 -6.49 -15.29
C LYS A 20 -22.74 -6.83 -16.78
N ARG A 21 -22.01 -6.02 -17.54
CA ARG A 21 -21.81 -6.26 -18.97
C ARG A 21 -20.98 -7.53 -19.21
N VAL A 22 -19.85 -7.68 -18.58
CA VAL A 22 -18.97 -8.85 -18.78
C VAL A 22 -19.63 -10.16 -18.32
N GLN A 23 -20.50 -10.11 -17.30
CA GLN A 23 -21.32 -11.26 -16.94
C GLN A 23 -22.26 -11.68 -18.07
N LYS A 24 -22.92 -10.70 -18.73
CA LYS A 24 -23.79 -10.97 -19.88
C LYS A 24 -23.00 -11.49 -21.09
N GLU A 25 -21.77 -11.08 -21.24
CA GLU A 25 -20.85 -11.55 -22.28
C GLU A 25 -20.29 -12.97 -22.01
N GLY A 26 -20.67 -13.60 -20.89
CA GLY A 26 -20.32 -14.99 -20.59
C GLY A 26 -19.07 -15.16 -19.71
N VAL A 27 -18.64 -14.13 -19.00
CA VAL A 27 -17.63 -14.29 -17.95
C VAL A 27 -18.28 -14.91 -16.72
N HIS A 28 -17.77 -16.04 -16.27
CA HIS A 28 -18.25 -16.75 -15.10
C HIS A 28 -17.50 -16.28 -13.85
N PHE A 29 -18.23 -15.74 -12.90
CA PHE A 29 -17.69 -15.32 -11.61
C PHE A 29 -17.95 -16.42 -10.57
N VAL A 30 -16.87 -16.98 -10.01
CA VAL A 30 -16.92 -18.05 -9.00
C VAL A 30 -16.32 -17.52 -7.70
N ARG A 31 -17.15 -17.40 -6.67
CA ARG A 31 -16.68 -16.95 -5.37
C ARG A 31 -15.94 -18.06 -4.65
N GLY A 32 -14.64 -17.95 -4.57
CA GLY A 32 -13.79 -18.91 -3.91
C GLY A 32 -12.31 -18.69 -4.24
N LYS A 33 -11.47 -19.21 -3.37
CA LYS A 33 -10.01 -19.20 -3.59
C LYS A 33 -9.62 -20.50 -4.30
N VAL A 34 -8.78 -20.39 -5.33
CA VAL A 34 -8.18 -21.55 -5.98
C VAL A 34 -7.29 -22.25 -4.97
N GLY A 35 -7.56 -23.52 -4.74
CA GLY A 35 -6.81 -24.38 -3.80
C GLY A 35 -5.69 -25.14 -4.48
N GLU A 36 -5.87 -25.56 -5.73
CA GLU A 36 -4.91 -26.38 -6.44
C GLU A 36 -4.99 -26.16 -7.95
N VAL A 37 -3.84 -26.25 -8.61
CA VAL A 37 -3.73 -26.22 -10.07
C VAL A 37 -2.84 -27.38 -10.51
N GLU A 38 -3.39 -28.28 -11.28
CA GLU A 38 -2.70 -29.46 -11.81
C GLU A 38 -2.56 -29.36 -13.35
N ARG A 39 -1.54 -29.99 -13.88
CA ARG A 39 -1.46 -30.18 -15.33
C ARG A 39 -2.31 -31.38 -15.76
N LEU A 40 -3.20 -31.17 -16.71
CA LEU A 40 -3.90 -32.27 -17.35
C LEU A 40 -2.95 -32.95 -18.35
N THR A 41 -2.66 -34.24 -18.09
CA THR A 41 -1.81 -35.08 -18.96
C THR A 41 -2.66 -35.97 -19.87
N ASP A 42 -3.80 -35.47 -20.34
CA ASP A 42 -4.67 -36.25 -21.19
C ASP A 42 -4.22 -36.17 -22.66
N ASN A 43 -4.08 -37.33 -23.32
CA ASN A 43 -3.80 -37.53 -24.75
C ASN A 43 -2.62 -36.72 -25.35
N GLY A 44 -1.56 -36.43 -24.57
CA GLY A 44 -0.35 -35.79 -25.07
C GLY A 44 -0.42 -34.26 -25.21
N ASP A 45 -1.54 -33.63 -24.94
CA ASP A 45 -1.65 -32.16 -24.87
C ASP A 45 -1.29 -31.66 -23.48
N ARG A 46 -0.02 -31.25 -23.35
CA ARG A 46 0.54 -30.72 -22.08
C ARG A 46 0.11 -29.28 -21.75
N ARG A 47 -0.80 -28.71 -22.51
CA ARG A 47 -1.16 -27.26 -22.41
C ARG A 47 -2.35 -26.97 -21.51
N ARG A 48 -3.11 -27.97 -21.08
CA ARG A 48 -4.32 -27.77 -20.28
C ARG A 48 -4.02 -27.88 -18.78
N LEU A 49 -4.67 -27.02 -18.04
CA LEU A 49 -4.61 -26.98 -16.58
C LEU A 49 -5.96 -27.38 -16.00
N LEU A 50 -5.96 -28.06 -14.85
CA LEU A 50 -7.14 -28.31 -14.05
C LEU A 50 -7.09 -27.46 -12.80
N VAL A 51 -8.03 -26.54 -12.70
CA VAL A 51 -8.16 -25.64 -11.53
C VAL A 51 -9.20 -26.20 -10.57
N THR A 52 -8.78 -26.49 -9.35
CA THR A 52 -9.66 -26.92 -8.26
C THR A 52 -9.98 -25.73 -7.36
N VAL A 53 -11.26 -25.39 -7.23
CA VAL A 53 -11.76 -24.27 -6.45
C VAL A 53 -13.00 -24.65 -5.68
N GLU A 54 -13.13 -24.21 -4.44
CA GLU A 54 -14.38 -24.29 -3.70
C GLU A 54 -15.28 -23.10 -4.12
N ASP A 55 -16.44 -23.40 -4.69
CA ASP A 55 -17.47 -22.39 -4.95
C ASP A 55 -18.27 -22.18 -3.66
N THR A 56 -17.92 -21.14 -2.91
CA THR A 56 -18.48 -20.87 -1.58
C THR A 56 -19.95 -20.42 -1.61
N LEU A 57 -20.47 -19.99 -2.76
CA LEU A 57 -21.90 -19.68 -2.90
C LEU A 57 -22.76 -20.93 -3.04
N VAL A 58 -22.18 -21.97 -3.63
CA VAL A 58 -22.89 -23.25 -3.88
C VAL A 58 -22.48 -24.31 -2.86
N GLY A 59 -21.40 -24.09 -2.11
CA GLY A 59 -20.85 -25.04 -1.13
C GLY A 59 -20.29 -26.31 -1.77
N ARG A 60 -19.68 -26.21 -2.95
CA ARG A 60 -19.14 -27.37 -3.69
C ARG A 60 -17.75 -27.07 -4.25
N VAL A 61 -16.91 -28.10 -4.21
CA VAL A 61 -15.63 -28.09 -4.93
C VAL A 61 -15.91 -28.33 -6.42
N ARG A 62 -15.33 -27.45 -7.25
CA ARG A 62 -15.40 -27.51 -8.72
C ARG A 62 -14.00 -27.77 -9.28
N LYS A 63 -13.92 -28.64 -10.27
CA LYS A 63 -12.73 -28.88 -11.07
C LYS A 63 -12.97 -28.37 -12.48
N ILE A 64 -12.23 -27.36 -12.89
CA ILE A 64 -12.46 -26.61 -14.14
C ILE A 64 -11.23 -26.72 -15.01
N PRO A 65 -11.32 -27.38 -16.20
CA PRO A 65 -10.23 -27.39 -17.16
C PRO A 65 -10.10 -26.02 -17.84
N VAL A 66 -8.88 -25.50 -17.93
CA VAL A 66 -8.58 -24.22 -18.55
C VAL A 66 -7.29 -24.35 -19.41
N ASP A 67 -7.14 -23.48 -20.40
CA ASP A 67 -5.97 -23.45 -21.26
C ASP A 67 -4.88 -22.51 -20.70
N MET A 68 -5.30 -21.52 -19.89
CA MET A 68 -4.41 -20.53 -19.29
C MET A 68 -4.94 -20.12 -17.92
N LEU A 69 -4.04 -19.96 -16.96
CA LEU A 69 -4.31 -19.35 -15.67
C LEU A 69 -3.57 -18.01 -15.59
N VAL A 70 -4.33 -16.93 -15.35
CA VAL A 70 -3.79 -15.59 -15.11
C VAL A 70 -3.83 -15.32 -13.60
N LEU A 71 -2.67 -15.06 -13.01
CA LEU A 71 -2.57 -14.74 -11.59
C LEU A 71 -2.75 -13.23 -11.39
N ALA A 72 -3.81 -12.86 -10.65
CA ALA A 72 -4.00 -11.49 -10.17
C ALA A 72 -3.27 -11.36 -8.82
N VAL A 73 -1.98 -11.11 -8.87
CA VAL A 73 -1.10 -11.00 -7.70
C VAL A 73 -1.27 -9.65 -7.00
N ALA A 74 -0.92 -9.61 -5.70
CA ALA A 74 -0.87 -8.36 -4.95
C ALA A 74 0.32 -7.50 -5.36
N LEU A 75 0.28 -6.22 -4.95
CA LEU A 75 1.42 -5.31 -5.02
C LEU A 75 2.12 -5.33 -3.67
N GLU A 76 3.45 -5.31 -3.72
CA GLU A 76 4.31 -5.17 -2.56
C GLU A 76 5.11 -3.87 -2.69
N PRO A 77 5.59 -3.27 -1.58
CA PRO A 77 6.50 -2.13 -1.63
C PRO A 77 7.74 -2.45 -2.46
N ALA A 78 8.29 -1.43 -3.13
CA ALA A 78 9.50 -1.58 -3.92
C ALA A 78 10.70 -1.96 -3.04
N GLU A 79 11.64 -2.71 -3.61
CA GLU A 79 12.94 -2.95 -2.98
C GLU A 79 13.62 -1.60 -2.68
N GLY A 80 14.17 -1.45 -1.48
CA GLY A 80 14.76 -0.19 -1.01
C GLY A 80 13.78 0.80 -0.38
N ALA A 81 12.46 0.52 -0.34
CA ALA A 81 11.48 1.39 0.29
C ALA A 81 11.76 1.63 1.79
N ASP A 82 12.23 0.61 2.51
CA ASP A 82 12.58 0.75 3.93
C ASP A 82 13.84 1.61 4.16
N GLU A 83 14.82 1.55 3.27
CA GLU A 83 16.00 2.41 3.31
C GLU A 83 15.61 3.87 3.08
N LEU A 84 14.75 4.11 2.07
CA LEU A 84 14.24 5.45 1.77
C LEU A 84 13.38 6.00 2.91
N ARG A 85 12.56 5.16 3.53
CA ARG A 85 11.78 5.49 4.72
C ARG A 85 12.67 6.02 5.85
N LYS A 86 13.76 5.31 6.15
CA LYS A 86 14.70 5.70 7.20
C LYS A 86 15.44 6.99 6.85
N LEU A 87 15.87 7.12 5.59
CA LEU A 87 16.61 8.29 5.12
C LEU A 87 15.77 9.58 5.19
N LEU A 88 14.47 9.47 4.88
CA LEU A 88 13.56 10.61 4.80
C LEU A 88 12.61 10.72 6.01
N HIS A 89 12.81 9.91 7.03
CA HIS A 89 11.98 9.86 8.25
C HIS A 89 10.47 9.73 7.96
N LEU A 90 10.11 8.83 7.02
CA LEU A 90 8.73 8.62 6.60
C LEU A 90 8.03 7.55 7.42
N SER A 91 6.74 7.75 7.65
CA SER A 91 5.86 6.71 8.21
C SER A 91 5.44 5.71 7.14
N CYS A 92 5.24 4.45 7.55
CA CYS A 92 4.76 3.36 6.69
C CYS A 92 3.59 2.62 7.31
N SER A 93 2.77 2.01 6.46
CA SER A 93 1.76 1.05 6.87
C SER A 93 2.40 -0.26 7.37
N SER A 94 1.57 -1.16 7.93
CA SER A 94 2.00 -2.51 8.34
C SER A 94 2.55 -3.33 7.18
N GLU A 95 2.13 -3.03 5.95
CA GLU A 95 2.57 -3.68 4.72
C GLU A 95 3.83 -3.03 4.12
N GLY A 96 4.31 -1.89 4.69
CA GLY A 96 5.52 -1.19 4.27
C GLY A 96 5.32 -0.11 3.20
N PHE A 97 4.09 0.25 2.84
CA PHE A 97 3.81 1.39 1.96
C PHE A 97 3.91 2.71 2.72
N PHE A 98 4.39 3.78 2.07
CA PHE A 98 4.48 5.09 2.68
C PHE A 98 3.11 5.65 3.05
N LEU A 99 3.02 6.30 4.21
CA LEU A 99 1.78 6.90 4.67
C LEU A 99 1.73 8.39 4.38
N GLU A 100 0.54 8.83 4.03
CA GLU A 100 0.18 10.25 3.99
C GLU A 100 0.00 10.82 5.39
N LYS A 101 0.12 12.14 5.54
CA LYS A 101 -0.11 12.88 6.79
C LYS A 101 -1.54 12.71 7.30
N HIS A 102 -2.51 12.69 6.40
CA HIS A 102 -3.92 12.45 6.74
C HIS A 102 -4.72 12.01 5.50
N PRO A 103 -5.45 10.88 5.55
CA PRO A 103 -6.08 10.30 4.36
C PRO A 103 -7.16 11.15 3.69
N LYS A 104 -7.75 12.11 4.40
CA LYS A 104 -8.80 12.98 3.88
C LYS A 104 -8.36 14.43 3.71
N LEU A 105 -7.53 14.95 4.60
CA LEU A 105 -7.17 16.37 4.65
C LEU A 105 -5.82 16.67 4.01
N ALA A 106 -4.91 15.70 3.99
CA ALA A 106 -3.58 15.83 3.41
C ALA A 106 -3.15 14.51 2.73
N PRO A 107 -3.85 14.08 1.66
CA PRO A 107 -3.73 12.74 1.09
C PRO A 107 -2.44 12.52 0.29
N VAL A 108 -1.68 13.57 0.00
CA VAL A 108 -0.42 13.51 -0.73
C VAL A 108 0.77 14.06 0.06
N ASN A 109 0.52 14.73 1.18
CA ASN A 109 1.57 15.22 2.06
C ASN A 109 2.04 14.08 2.97
N THR A 110 3.29 14.08 3.34
CA THR A 110 3.82 13.21 4.40
C THR A 110 3.86 13.95 5.75
N ALA A 111 4.26 13.26 6.81
CA ALA A 111 4.51 13.89 8.10
C ALA A 111 5.72 14.84 8.04
N SER A 112 6.66 14.59 7.12
CA SER A 112 7.83 15.45 6.87
C SER A 112 7.48 16.50 5.82
N ASP A 113 7.63 17.77 6.14
CA ASP A 113 7.30 18.87 5.25
C ASP A 113 8.23 18.87 4.03
N GLY A 114 7.67 19.22 2.86
CA GLY A 114 8.40 19.20 1.59
C GLY A 114 8.51 17.85 0.90
N ILE A 115 8.00 16.79 1.53
CA ILE A 115 7.96 15.43 0.95
C ILE A 115 6.52 15.04 0.68
N PHE A 116 6.28 14.61 -0.56
CA PHE A 116 4.94 14.24 -1.04
C PHE A 116 4.94 12.81 -1.55
N VAL A 117 3.79 12.13 -1.42
CA VAL A 117 3.59 10.77 -1.92
C VAL A 117 2.59 10.75 -3.04
N ALA A 118 2.86 9.98 -4.10
CA ALA A 118 1.94 9.78 -5.20
C ALA A 118 2.10 8.38 -5.81
N GLY A 119 0.97 7.78 -6.20
CA GLY A 119 0.96 6.51 -6.89
C GLY A 119 1.12 5.30 -5.97
N ALA A 120 1.64 4.21 -6.53
CA ALA A 120 1.70 2.91 -5.87
C ALA A 120 2.66 2.82 -4.68
N CYS A 121 3.49 3.82 -4.44
CA CYS A 121 4.34 3.88 -3.25
C CYS A 121 3.53 4.05 -1.94
N GLN A 122 2.32 4.60 -2.04
CA GLN A 122 1.39 4.74 -0.90
C GLN A 122 0.52 3.48 -0.72
N GLY A 123 0.35 2.69 -1.75
CA GLY A 123 -0.48 1.49 -1.75
C GLY A 123 -0.98 1.12 -3.14
N PRO A 124 -1.57 -0.07 -3.30
CA PRO A 124 -2.15 -0.47 -4.57
C PRO A 124 -3.21 0.52 -5.06
N LYS A 125 -3.09 0.98 -6.31
CA LYS A 125 -4.06 1.86 -6.97
C LYS A 125 -4.02 1.73 -8.48
N ASP A 126 -5.07 2.16 -9.14
CA ASP A 126 -5.16 2.16 -10.59
C ASP A 126 -4.47 3.39 -11.23
N ILE A 127 -4.41 3.40 -12.56
CA ILE A 127 -3.76 4.48 -13.31
C ILE A 127 -4.49 5.83 -13.13
N PRO A 128 -5.83 5.92 -13.25
CA PRO A 128 -6.56 7.15 -13.01
C PRO A 128 -6.30 7.77 -11.63
N ASP A 129 -6.35 6.96 -10.57
CA ASP A 129 -6.07 7.42 -9.20
C ASP A 129 -4.60 7.84 -9.03
N THR A 130 -3.67 7.11 -9.67
CA THR A 130 -2.25 7.47 -9.66
C THR A 130 -2.00 8.83 -10.31
N VAL A 131 -2.62 9.10 -11.46
CA VAL A 131 -2.49 10.40 -12.17
C VAL A 131 -3.10 11.52 -11.35
N ALA A 132 -4.32 11.35 -10.83
CA ALA A 132 -4.96 12.35 -9.99
C ALA A 132 -4.14 12.67 -8.73
N GLN A 133 -3.51 11.66 -8.14
CA GLN A 133 -2.65 11.86 -6.98
C GLN A 133 -1.34 12.56 -7.35
N ALA A 134 -0.76 12.26 -8.51
CA ALA A 134 0.43 12.94 -9.01
C ALA A 134 0.17 14.45 -9.25
N ASP A 135 -0.98 14.78 -9.84
CA ASP A 135 -1.41 16.18 -10.03
C ASP A 135 -1.59 16.89 -8.68
N ALA A 136 -2.20 16.22 -7.70
CA ALA A 136 -2.35 16.77 -6.36
C ALA A 136 -1.00 17.00 -5.67
N ALA A 137 -0.07 16.06 -5.77
CA ALA A 137 1.27 16.18 -5.20
C ALA A 137 2.05 17.33 -5.86
N ALA A 138 1.96 17.47 -7.18
CA ALA A 138 2.58 18.59 -7.92
C ALA A 138 2.00 19.94 -7.48
N ALA A 139 0.68 20.04 -7.30
CA ALA A 139 0.04 21.25 -6.82
C ALA A 139 0.49 21.63 -5.40
N GLN A 140 0.64 20.65 -4.49
CA GLN A 140 1.14 20.89 -3.14
C GLN A 140 2.62 21.32 -3.15
N ALA A 141 3.45 20.72 -4.00
CA ALA A 141 4.84 21.11 -4.17
C ALA A 141 4.95 22.55 -4.71
N LEU A 142 4.13 22.92 -5.70
CA LEU A 142 4.08 24.28 -6.24
C LEU A 142 3.64 25.30 -5.18
N ALA A 143 2.62 24.98 -4.37
CA ALA A 143 2.17 25.86 -3.29
C ALA A 143 3.29 26.13 -2.28
N LEU A 144 4.07 25.10 -1.92
CA LEU A 144 5.22 25.24 -1.04
C LEU A 144 6.30 26.14 -1.63
N ILE A 145 6.63 25.95 -2.91
CA ILE A 145 7.67 26.73 -3.63
C ILE A 145 7.23 28.20 -3.79
N ASP A 146 5.96 28.43 -4.09
CA ASP A 146 5.40 29.77 -4.29
C ASP A 146 5.41 30.60 -2.99
N HIS A 147 5.12 29.97 -1.85
CA HIS A 147 5.22 30.60 -0.55
C HIS A 147 6.67 30.91 -0.12
N GLY A 148 7.65 30.12 -0.57
CA GLY A 148 9.08 30.32 -0.30
C GLY A 148 9.50 30.15 1.17
N VAL A 149 8.57 29.81 2.06
CA VAL A 149 8.80 29.56 3.49
C VAL A 149 7.93 28.39 3.95
N VAL A 150 8.44 27.61 4.89
CA VAL A 150 7.71 26.57 5.61
C VAL A 150 7.49 27.07 7.03
N GLU A 151 6.23 27.12 7.46
CA GLU A 151 5.91 27.37 8.86
C GLU A 151 6.02 26.04 9.62
N ALA A 152 7.07 25.90 10.44
CA ALA A 152 7.20 24.77 11.33
C ALA A 152 6.19 24.86 12.49
N GLU A 153 5.52 23.76 12.81
CA GLU A 153 4.65 23.71 13.99
C GLU A 153 5.48 23.94 15.26
N PRO A 154 5.07 24.84 16.16
CA PRO A 154 5.84 25.13 17.38
C PRO A 154 5.78 24.00 18.42
N ASN A 155 4.93 23.00 18.22
CA ASN A 155 4.77 21.86 19.14
C ASN A 155 5.80 20.79 18.85
N ILE A 156 7.05 21.04 19.25
CA ILE A 156 8.13 20.05 19.17
C ILE A 156 8.25 19.35 20.52
N ALA A 157 8.35 18.03 20.51
CA ALA A 157 8.68 17.29 21.72
C ALA A 157 10.10 17.66 22.17
N TRP A 158 10.32 17.81 23.49
CA TRP A 158 11.64 18.02 24.03
C TRP A 158 11.88 17.09 25.22
N VAL A 159 13.14 16.80 25.49
CA VAL A 159 13.54 15.94 26.59
C VAL A 159 13.94 16.81 27.77
N ASN A 160 13.34 16.56 28.92
CA ASN A 160 13.83 17.15 30.17
C ASN A 160 15.08 16.36 30.64
N GLU A 161 16.27 16.94 30.46
CA GLU A 161 17.56 16.31 30.76
C GLU A 161 17.68 15.94 32.25
N GLU A 162 17.05 16.71 33.17
CA GLU A 162 17.12 16.43 34.61
C GLU A 162 16.34 15.17 35.03
N VAL A 163 15.33 14.79 34.24
CA VAL A 163 14.44 13.66 34.53
C VAL A 163 14.76 12.45 33.65
N CYS A 164 15.46 12.68 32.54
CA CYS A 164 15.80 11.63 31.61
C CYS A 164 16.78 10.63 32.24
N SER A 165 16.40 9.36 32.30
CA SER A 165 17.23 8.28 32.83
C SER A 165 18.17 7.63 31.81
N GLY A 166 18.16 8.07 30.56
CA GLY A 166 18.96 7.49 29.48
C GLY A 166 18.59 6.05 29.10
N CYS A 167 17.38 5.59 29.43
CA CYS A 167 16.96 4.20 29.24
C CYS A 167 16.77 3.78 27.76
N ARG A 168 16.80 4.71 26.82
CA ARG A 168 16.70 4.51 25.34
C ARG A 168 15.40 3.86 24.84
N VAL A 169 14.40 3.68 25.69
CA VAL A 169 13.11 3.10 25.30
C VAL A 169 12.43 3.97 24.23
N CYS A 170 12.49 5.30 24.36
CA CYS A 170 11.94 6.24 23.37
C CYS A 170 12.60 6.12 22.00
N VAL A 171 13.89 5.80 21.92
CA VAL A 171 14.64 5.59 20.66
C VAL A 171 14.02 4.44 19.87
N SER A 172 13.80 3.30 20.53
CA SER A 172 13.25 2.10 19.88
C SER A 172 11.76 2.20 19.53
N LEU A 173 11.04 3.13 20.16
CA LEU A 173 9.60 3.33 19.95
C LEU A 173 9.28 4.45 18.96
N CYS A 174 10.25 5.30 18.61
CA CYS A 174 10.02 6.40 17.69
C CYS A 174 9.84 5.87 16.25
N PRO A 175 8.66 6.05 15.64
CA PRO A 175 8.42 5.57 14.28
C PRO A 175 9.13 6.42 13.21
N PHE A 176 9.67 7.58 13.60
CA PHE A 176 10.33 8.56 12.72
C PHE A 176 11.86 8.50 12.83
N ASP A 177 12.41 7.68 13.71
CA ASP A 177 13.86 7.64 14.03
C ASP A 177 14.43 9.02 14.45
N ALA A 178 13.57 9.92 14.94
CA ALA A 178 13.91 11.29 15.31
C ALA A 178 14.55 11.40 16.71
N ILE A 179 14.80 10.30 17.39
CA ILE A 179 15.36 10.31 18.75
C ILE A 179 16.69 9.55 18.76
N THR A 180 17.75 10.24 19.14
CA THR A 180 19.08 9.67 19.28
C THR A 180 19.57 9.74 20.73
N PRO A 181 20.40 8.80 21.19
CA PRO A 181 21.04 8.90 22.50
C PRO A 181 22.26 9.84 22.44
N ASP A 182 22.35 10.76 23.38
CA ASP A 182 23.59 11.47 23.67
C ASP A 182 24.40 10.62 24.67
N GLU A 183 25.51 10.09 24.21
CA GLU A 183 26.35 9.19 25.01
C GLU A 183 27.16 9.94 26.09
N GLU A 184 27.44 11.23 25.92
CA GLU A 184 28.18 12.02 26.89
C GLU A 184 27.29 12.44 28.07
N LYS A 185 26.08 12.91 27.75
CA LYS A 185 25.08 13.36 28.74
C LYS A 185 24.22 12.22 29.30
N GLN A 186 24.22 11.05 28.63
CA GLN A 186 23.34 9.92 28.98
C GLN A 186 21.86 10.26 28.94
N VAL A 187 21.45 11.07 27.97
CA VAL A 187 20.05 11.50 27.78
C VAL A 187 19.63 11.23 26.34
N ALA A 188 18.32 11.25 26.08
CA ALA A 188 17.81 11.23 24.71
C ALA A 188 17.81 12.65 24.13
N VAL A 189 18.09 12.78 22.84
CA VAL A 189 18.02 14.04 22.08
C VAL A 189 17.01 13.86 20.96
N ILE A 190 16.17 14.85 20.73
CA ILE A 190 15.15 14.85 19.66
C ILE A 190 15.68 15.75 18.54
N ASP A 191 15.69 15.21 17.32
CA ASP A 191 15.92 15.99 16.10
C ASP A 191 14.61 16.71 15.75
N PRO A 192 14.57 18.03 15.71
CA PRO A 192 13.37 18.81 15.41
C PRO A 192 13.07 18.92 13.91
N ALA A 193 13.93 18.37 13.02
CA ALA A 193 13.83 18.53 11.56
C ALA A 193 12.87 17.53 10.91
#